data_e6ece1dddf6c90e0b57bd9176b163618
#
_entry.id   e6ece1dddf6c90e0b57bd9176b163618
#
_cell.length_a   1.000
_cell.length_b   1.000
_cell.length_c   1.000
_cell.angle_alpha   90.00
_cell.angle_beta   90.00
_cell.angle_gamma   90.00
#
_symmetry.space_group_name_H-M   'P 1'
#
loop_
_entity.id
_entity.type
_entity.pdbx_description
1 polymer ?
#
loop_
_entity_poly.entity_id
_entity_poly.type
_entity_poly.pdbx_seq_one_letter_code
_entity_poly.pdbx_strand_id
1 'polypeptide(L)'
;EIAQCLVGSEMCIRDSCQSFSPIKDIRDGIIVTKKGNFVKLMEFAPINFSLRSASERNLIISQYQAAIRTFPRTVQFKVVSRRADVGRYLTGIMSDMEKETNPGTKELMVEQMKMIGDIGAHQGVTRRFFLAFPYENEGGLTRSPSFREIRSTIDRQAEGIRQTMALCGNEMISKENDDQYILEALYSIMSRAQSEERPFEQRQADVVARYAGADNIDFLAHPNIQLPVNDFIAPEYIDTEASPKYIVIDGTYYLFCYLPSDAYPVRAIAGWMQLFVGMGEGIDVCLLYTSD
;
A
#
# COMPACT_ATOMS: atom_id res chain seq x y z
N GLU A 1 28.38 -26.60 -13.77
CA GLU A 1 27.22 -26.54 -14.70
C GLU A 1 25.86 -26.45 -13.96
N ILE A 2 25.68 -27.17 -12.83
CA ILE A 2 24.41 -27.12 -12.07
C ILE A 2 24.19 -25.75 -11.40
N ALA A 3 25.25 -25.10 -10.90
CA ALA A 3 25.16 -23.77 -10.28
C ALA A 3 24.79 -22.65 -11.28
N GLN A 4 25.21 -22.78 -12.53
CA GLN A 4 24.85 -21.81 -13.59
C GLN A 4 23.40 -21.91 -14.03
N CYS A 5 22.79 -23.11 -14.00
CA CYS A 5 21.37 -23.29 -14.28
C CYS A 5 20.47 -22.71 -13.18
N LEU A 6 20.86 -22.78 -11.91
CA LEU A 6 20.09 -22.22 -10.80
C LEU A 6 20.07 -20.69 -10.83
N VAL A 7 21.21 -20.05 -11.06
CA VAL A 7 21.30 -18.57 -11.19
C VAL A 7 20.52 -18.07 -12.41
N GLY A 8 20.53 -18.80 -13.52
CA GLY A 8 19.75 -18.45 -14.71
C GLY A 8 18.24 -18.57 -14.51
N SER A 9 17.76 -19.54 -13.74
CA SER A 9 16.33 -19.74 -13.48
C SER A 9 15.77 -18.67 -12.54
N GLU A 10 16.49 -18.28 -11.51
CA GLU A 10 16.07 -17.20 -10.60
C GLU A 10 16.01 -15.85 -11.32
N MET A 11 16.96 -15.54 -12.20
CA MET A 11 16.93 -14.33 -13.02
C MET A 11 15.75 -14.31 -13.97
N CYS A 12 15.43 -15.43 -14.63
CA CYS A 12 14.29 -15.52 -15.55
C CYS A 12 12.94 -15.39 -14.83
N ILE A 13 12.78 -15.97 -13.64
CA ILE A 13 11.57 -15.85 -12.83
C ILE A 13 11.36 -14.41 -12.38
N ARG A 14 12.42 -13.75 -11.94
CA ARG A 14 12.39 -12.37 -11.47
C ARG A 14 12.04 -11.39 -12.60
N ASP A 15 12.63 -11.53 -13.77
CA ASP A 15 12.31 -10.72 -14.95
C ASP A 15 10.84 -10.91 -15.36
N SER A 16 10.29 -12.11 -15.18
CA SER A 16 8.87 -12.39 -15.37
C SER A 16 7.99 -11.62 -14.39
N CYS A 17 8.30 -11.63 -13.08
CA CYS A 17 7.55 -10.89 -12.07
C CYS A 17 7.60 -9.38 -12.30
N GLN A 18 8.75 -8.83 -12.64
CA GLN A 18 8.91 -7.41 -12.99
C GLN A 18 8.14 -7.02 -14.25
N SER A 19 8.06 -7.92 -15.23
CA SER A 19 7.30 -7.68 -16.45
C SER A 19 5.80 -7.60 -16.20
N PHE A 20 5.30 -8.32 -15.20
CA PHE A 20 3.90 -8.34 -14.79
C PHE A 20 3.44 -7.05 -14.12
N SER A 21 4.33 -6.34 -13.45
CA SER A 21 4.01 -5.05 -12.82
C SER A 21 3.63 -4.01 -13.89
N PRO A 22 2.51 -3.31 -13.74
CA PRO A 22 2.10 -2.24 -14.64
C PRO A 22 2.90 -0.94 -14.44
N ILE A 23 3.70 -0.85 -13.38
CA ILE A 23 4.41 0.36 -12.96
C ILE A 23 5.73 0.46 -13.73
N LYS A 24 5.99 1.64 -14.26
CA LYS A 24 7.23 1.98 -14.96
C LYS A 24 8.17 2.78 -14.07
N ASP A 25 7.64 3.81 -13.40
CA ASP A 25 8.44 4.80 -12.68
C ASP A 25 7.59 5.54 -11.64
N ILE A 26 8.25 6.26 -10.73
CA ILE A 26 7.63 7.19 -9.79
C ILE A 26 8.37 8.51 -9.92
N ARG A 27 7.62 9.61 -10.05
CA ARG A 27 8.18 10.96 -10.18
C ARG A 27 7.32 11.96 -9.46
N ASP A 28 7.93 12.71 -8.55
CA ASP A 28 7.24 13.77 -7.80
C ASP A 28 5.95 13.28 -7.12
N GLY A 29 5.95 12.08 -6.53
CA GLY A 29 4.80 11.47 -5.87
C GLY A 29 3.69 11.00 -6.84
N ILE A 30 4.00 10.83 -8.13
CA ILE A 30 3.10 10.35 -9.17
C ILE A 30 3.64 9.05 -9.75
N ILE A 31 2.78 8.04 -9.77
CA ILE A 31 3.08 6.74 -10.36
C ILE A 31 2.92 6.84 -11.87
N VAL A 32 3.94 6.47 -12.61
CA VAL A 32 3.93 6.39 -14.09
C VAL A 32 3.80 4.93 -14.49
N THR A 33 2.78 4.61 -15.26
CA THR A 33 2.56 3.23 -15.73
C THR A 33 3.30 2.93 -17.04
N LYS A 34 3.50 1.65 -17.34
CA LYS A 34 4.06 1.20 -18.62
C LYS A 34 3.22 1.64 -19.84
N LYS A 35 1.92 1.84 -19.64
CA LYS A 35 0.97 2.34 -20.65
C LYS A 35 1.01 3.86 -20.82
N GLY A 36 1.84 4.58 -20.04
CA GLY A 36 1.93 6.04 -20.09
C GLY A 36 0.84 6.77 -19.28
N ASN A 37 0.07 6.07 -18.46
CA ASN A 37 -0.88 6.70 -17.55
C ASN A 37 -0.16 7.20 -16.30
N PHE A 38 -0.71 8.26 -15.69
CA PHE A 38 -0.21 8.88 -14.47
C PHE A 38 -1.26 8.68 -13.37
N VAL A 39 -0.83 8.20 -12.20
CA VAL A 39 -1.72 7.87 -11.09
C VAL A 39 -1.20 8.50 -9.81
N LYS A 40 -2.07 9.16 -9.06
CA LYS A 40 -1.79 9.64 -7.71
C LYS A 40 -2.30 8.63 -6.70
N LEU A 41 -1.46 8.32 -5.72
CA LEU A 41 -1.81 7.50 -4.57
C LEU A 41 -1.78 8.38 -3.32
N MET A 42 -2.85 8.35 -2.53
CA MET A 42 -3.00 9.08 -1.29
C MET A 42 -3.39 8.12 -0.18
N GLU A 43 -2.81 8.28 1.01
CA GLU A 43 -3.18 7.49 2.20
C GLU A 43 -3.86 8.36 3.23
N PHE A 44 -4.92 7.85 3.83
CA PHE A 44 -5.73 8.55 4.81
C PHE A 44 -5.81 7.80 6.13
N ALA A 45 -5.79 8.54 7.24
CA ALA A 45 -6.05 7.99 8.55
C ALA A 45 -7.51 7.55 8.67
N PRO A 46 -7.79 6.36 9.25
CA PRO A 46 -9.14 5.95 9.56
C PRO A 46 -9.74 6.80 10.68
N ILE A 47 -11.07 6.94 10.66
CA ILE A 47 -11.82 7.48 11.80
C ILE A 47 -12.45 6.35 12.59
N ASN A 48 -12.55 6.51 13.89
CA ASN A 48 -13.28 5.56 14.72
C ASN A 48 -14.79 5.87 14.67
N PHE A 49 -15.43 5.42 13.59
CA PHE A 49 -16.85 5.65 13.33
C PHE A 49 -17.76 5.02 14.40
N SER A 50 -17.38 3.86 14.96
CA SER A 50 -18.18 3.13 15.93
C SER A 50 -18.32 3.87 17.25
N LEU A 51 -17.33 4.67 17.64
CA LEU A 51 -17.36 5.46 18.89
C LEU A 51 -18.09 6.80 18.76
N ARG A 52 -18.60 7.13 17.57
CA ARG A 52 -19.34 8.37 17.34
C ARG A 52 -20.82 8.21 17.72
N SER A 53 -21.41 9.31 18.19
CA SER A 53 -22.86 9.39 18.43
C SER A 53 -23.65 9.21 17.13
N ALA A 54 -24.95 8.91 17.24
CA ALA A 54 -25.81 8.73 16.07
C ALA A 54 -25.87 10.01 15.20
N SER A 55 -25.91 11.19 15.80
CA SER A 55 -25.91 12.48 15.08
C SER A 55 -24.60 12.72 14.35
N GLU A 56 -23.44 12.46 14.98
CA GLU A 56 -22.14 12.58 14.35
C GLU A 56 -21.98 11.58 13.17
N ARG A 57 -22.43 10.33 13.37
CA ARG A 57 -22.40 9.34 12.29
C ARG A 57 -23.20 9.78 11.06
N ASN A 58 -24.40 10.33 11.27
CA ASN A 58 -25.22 10.83 10.16
C ASN A 58 -24.56 12.04 9.47
N LEU A 59 -23.93 12.92 10.25
CA LEU A 59 -23.16 14.05 9.69
C LEU A 59 -21.99 13.54 8.84
N ILE A 60 -21.20 12.61 9.36
CA ILE A 60 -20.07 12.00 8.64
C ILE A 60 -20.56 11.34 7.33
N ILE A 61 -21.64 10.57 7.37
CA ILE A 61 -22.23 9.95 6.17
C ILE A 61 -22.60 11.02 5.14
N SER A 62 -23.25 12.11 5.55
CA SER A 62 -23.63 13.18 4.62
C SER A 62 -22.41 13.89 4.02
N GLN A 63 -21.35 14.06 4.81
CA GLN A 63 -20.08 14.62 4.34
C GLN A 63 -19.41 13.70 3.31
N TYR A 64 -19.38 12.37 3.54
CA TYR A 64 -18.88 11.41 2.56
C TYR A 64 -19.69 11.41 1.27
N GLN A 65 -21.02 11.49 1.36
CA GLN A 65 -21.88 11.61 0.17
C GLN A 65 -21.57 12.85 -0.64
N ALA A 66 -21.28 13.98 0.01
CA ALA A 66 -20.85 15.20 -0.65
C ALA A 66 -19.44 15.04 -1.25
N ALA A 67 -18.51 14.42 -0.50
CA ALA A 67 -17.13 14.18 -0.92
C ALA A 67 -17.05 13.36 -2.20
N ILE A 68 -17.76 12.23 -2.26
CA ILE A 68 -17.75 11.32 -3.43
C ILE A 68 -18.19 12.03 -4.71
N ARG A 69 -19.09 13.00 -4.62
CA ARG A 69 -19.54 13.78 -5.78
C ARG A 69 -18.49 14.72 -6.37
N THR A 70 -17.45 15.03 -5.59
CA THR A 70 -16.35 15.92 -6.00
C THR A 70 -15.12 15.16 -6.49
N PHE A 71 -15.12 13.84 -6.35
CA PHE A 71 -13.99 13.01 -6.76
C PHE A 71 -13.87 12.93 -8.29
N PRO A 72 -12.67 12.63 -8.82
CA PRO A 72 -12.48 12.30 -10.22
C PRO A 72 -13.41 11.16 -10.65
N ARG A 73 -13.72 11.09 -11.96
CA ARG A 73 -14.61 10.04 -12.49
C ARG A 73 -14.15 8.64 -12.15
N THR A 74 -12.85 8.41 -12.22
CA THR A 74 -12.25 7.13 -11.90
C THR A 74 -11.48 7.25 -10.60
N VAL A 75 -11.97 6.60 -9.54
CA VAL A 75 -11.32 6.53 -8.23
C VAL A 75 -11.28 5.10 -7.77
N GLN A 76 -10.14 4.69 -7.21
CA GLN A 76 -9.96 3.39 -6.60
C GLN A 76 -9.71 3.56 -5.10
N PHE A 77 -10.53 2.90 -4.29
CA PHE A 77 -10.27 2.75 -2.86
C PHE A 77 -9.62 1.40 -2.61
N LYS A 78 -8.50 1.40 -1.92
CA LYS A 78 -7.80 0.18 -1.50
C LYS A 78 -7.63 0.16 0.00
N VAL A 79 -8.06 -0.93 0.63
CA VAL A 79 -7.81 -1.21 2.04
C VAL A 79 -6.85 -2.38 2.11
N VAL A 80 -5.72 -2.16 2.77
CA VAL A 80 -4.69 -3.18 2.96
C VAL A 80 -4.66 -3.54 4.43
N SER A 81 -4.96 -4.80 4.74
CA SER A 81 -4.85 -5.33 6.10
C SER A 81 -3.44 -5.89 6.30
N ARG A 82 -2.80 -5.56 7.41
CA ARG A 82 -1.47 -6.04 7.78
C ARG A 82 -1.47 -6.50 9.22
N ARG A 83 -0.57 -7.40 9.56
CA ARG A 83 -0.28 -7.66 10.97
C ARG A 83 0.21 -6.39 11.65
N ALA A 84 -0.22 -6.16 12.87
CA ALA A 84 0.24 -5.02 13.63
C ALA A 84 1.74 -5.18 13.91
N ASP A 85 2.53 -4.19 13.49
CA ASP A 85 3.95 -4.13 13.86
C ASP A 85 4.07 -3.74 15.34
N VAL A 86 3.99 -4.76 16.18
CA VAL A 86 4.23 -4.58 17.63
C VAL A 86 5.72 -4.53 17.96
N GLY A 87 6.59 -4.94 17.03
CA GLY A 87 8.04 -5.02 17.25
C GLY A 87 8.63 -3.66 17.59
N ARG A 88 8.29 -2.62 16.85
CA ARG A 88 8.74 -1.24 17.11
C ARG A 88 8.30 -0.74 18.49
N TYR A 89 7.07 -1.07 18.90
CA TYR A 89 6.54 -0.70 20.20
C TYR A 89 7.25 -1.45 21.33
N LEU A 90 7.47 -2.75 21.16
CA LEU A 90 8.22 -3.58 22.11
C LEU A 90 9.67 -3.10 22.26
N THR A 91 10.33 -2.73 21.17
CA THR A 91 11.68 -2.13 21.21
C THR A 91 11.69 -0.81 22.02
N GLY A 92 10.67 0.01 21.89
CA GLY A 92 10.52 1.22 22.70
C GLY A 92 10.44 0.90 24.20
N ILE A 93 9.56 -0.04 24.57
CA ILE A 93 9.42 -0.47 25.97
C ILE A 93 10.74 -1.07 26.51
N MET A 94 11.45 -1.85 25.70
CA MET A 94 12.77 -2.41 26.10
C MET A 94 13.77 -1.29 26.38
N SER A 95 13.85 -0.29 25.52
CA SER A 95 14.75 0.87 25.72
C SER A 95 14.39 1.66 26.98
N ASP A 96 13.11 1.80 27.29
CA ASP A 96 12.67 2.48 28.51
C ASP A 96 12.90 1.64 29.77
N MET A 97 12.75 0.31 29.67
CA MET A 97 13.05 -0.64 30.75
C MET A 97 14.54 -0.63 31.12
N GLU A 98 15.44 -0.41 30.15
CA GLU A 98 16.88 -0.28 30.42
C GLU A 98 17.18 0.94 31.30
N LYS A 99 16.43 2.03 31.13
CA LYS A 99 16.60 3.29 31.87
C LYS A 99 15.88 3.31 33.22
N GLU A 100 14.89 2.42 33.40
CA GLU A 100 14.12 2.32 34.64
C GLU A 100 14.98 1.75 35.78
N THR A 101 14.85 2.28 36.96
CA THR A 101 15.59 1.86 38.15
C THR A 101 14.75 1.08 39.15
N ASN A 102 13.42 1.26 39.12
CA ASN A 102 12.50 0.61 40.03
C ASN A 102 12.21 -0.85 39.59
N PRO A 103 12.53 -1.86 40.41
CA PRO A 103 12.30 -3.25 40.05
C PRO A 103 10.82 -3.61 39.85
N GLY A 104 9.90 -3.01 40.62
CA GLY A 104 8.46 -3.25 40.45
C GLY A 104 7.93 -2.69 39.13
N THR A 105 8.43 -1.53 38.68
CA THR A 105 8.09 -0.96 37.38
C THR A 105 8.62 -1.83 36.24
N LYS A 106 9.84 -2.39 36.37
CA LYS A 106 10.39 -3.32 35.39
C LYS A 106 9.54 -4.58 35.23
N GLU A 107 9.06 -5.13 36.33
CA GLU A 107 8.20 -6.31 36.31
C GLU A 107 6.89 -6.04 35.55
N LEU A 108 6.25 -4.90 35.80
CA LEU A 108 5.06 -4.45 35.07
C LEU A 108 5.33 -4.25 33.58
N MET A 109 6.49 -3.70 33.22
CA MET A 109 6.90 -3.54 31.83
C MET A 109 7.07 -4.89 31.10
N VAL A 110 7.63 -5.90 31.81
CA VAL A 110 7.75 -7.26 31.25
C VAL A 110 6.38 -7.90 31.04
N GLU A 111 5.44 -7.74 31.97
CA GLU A 111 4.07 -8.22 31.80
C GLU A 111 3.36 -7.51 30.66
N GLN A 112 3.52 -6.19 30.55
CA GLN A 112 3.00 -5.40 29.43
C GLN A 112 3.56 -5.87 28.09
N MET A 113 4.86 -6.14 27.99
CA MET A 113 5.48 -6.67 26.79
C MET A 113 4.90 -8.03 26.38
N LYS A 114 4.69 -8.95 27.34
CA LYS A 114 4.06 -10.24 27.08
C LYS A 114 2.64 -10.06 26.54
N MET A 115 1.82 -9.26 27.21
CA MET A 115 0.44 -8.98 26.78
C MET A 115 0.39 -8.40 25.37
N ILE A 116 1.26 -7.44 25.05
CA ILE A 116 1.31 -6.82 23.71
C ILE A 116 1.81 -7.82 22.68
N GLY A 117 2.81 -8.63 23.01
CA GLY A 117 3.29 -9.71 22.15
C GLY A 117 2.18 -10.70 21.81
N ASP A 118 1.40 -11.13 22.79
CA ASP A 118 0.27 -12.04 22.61
C ASP A 118 -0.85 -11.44 21.78
N ILE A 119 -1.20 -10.16 22.00
CA ILE A 119 -2.18 -9.43 21.18
C ILE A 119 -1.68 -9.30 19.74
N GLY A 120 -0.43 -8.91 19.56
CA GLY A 120 0.18 -8.75 18.23
C GLY A 120 0.24 -10.07 17.45
N ALA A 121 0.57 -11.16 18.11
CA ALA A 121 0.67 -12.48 17.50
C ALA A 121 -0.69 -13.05 17.06
N HIS A 122 -1.78 -12.74 17.78
CA HIS A 122 -3.08 -13.42 17.60
C HIS A 122 -4.22 -12.52 17.11
N GLN A 123 -4.16 -11.20 17.31
CA GLN A 123 -5.31 -10.30 17.06
C GLN A 123 -4.94 -8.93 16.49
N GLY A 124 -3.67 -8.61 16.40
CA GLY A 124 -3.22 -7.29 15.95
C GLY A 124 -3.30 -7.14 14.43
N VAL A 125 -4.41 -6.61 13.92
CA VAL A 125 -4.54 -6.23 12.51
C VAL A 125 -4.62 -4.72 12.40
N THR A 126 -3.70 -4.13 11.65
CA THR A 126 -3.75 -2.73 11.23
C THR A 126 -4.27 -2.65 9.79
N ARG A 127 -4.95 -1.56 9.46
CA ARG A 127 -5.45 -1.32 8.11
C ARG A 127 -4.93 0.02 7.61
N ARG A 128 -4.41 -0.01 6.39
CA ARG A 128 -4.02 1.19 5.63
C ARG A 128 -5.10 1.48 4.59
N PHE A 129 -5.47 2.73 4.45
CA PHE A 129 -6.54 3.16 3.56
C PHE A 129 -5.97 4.06 2.47
N PHE A 130 -6.02 3.59 1.25
CA PHE A 130 -5.51 4.30 0.09
C PHE A 130 -6.64 4.72 -0.84
N LEU A 131 -6.46 5.89 -1.44
CA LEU A 131 -7.25 6.39 -2.54
C LEU A 131 -6.30 6.63 -3.72
N ALA A 132 -6.61 6.06 -4.86
CA ALA A 132 -5.85 6.26 -6.09
C ALA A 132 -6.75 6.80 -7.18
N PHE A 133 -6.24 7.75 -7.98
CA PHE A 133 -6.93 8.25 -9.15
C PHE A 133 -5.94 8.52 -10.29
N PRO A 134 -6.33 8.24 -11.55
CA PRO A 134 -5.52 8.55 -12.71
C PRO A 134 -5.65 10.01 -13.12
N TYR A 135 -4.66 10.50 -13.84
CA TYR A 135 -4.80 11.72 -14.62
C TYR A 135 -5.82 11.50 -15.75
N GLU A 136 -6.85 12.30 -15.80
CA GLU A 136 -7.82 12.33 -16.89
C GLU A 136 -7.64 13.62 -17.70
N ASN A 137 -7.50 13.47 -19.02
CA ASN A 137 -7.40 14.62 -19.91
C ASN A 137 -8.82 15.14 -20.19
N GLU A 138 -9.28 16.12 -19.43
CA GLU A 138 -10.64 16.70 -19.52
C GLU A 138 -10.86 17.59 -20.75
N GLY A 139 -9.81 17.97 -21.44
CA GLY A 139 -9.92 18.82 -22.62
C GLY A 139 -9.40 18.09 -23.84
N GLY A 140 -10.19 18.00 -24.89
CA GLY A 140 -9.78 17.49 -26.21
C GLY A 140 -8.60 18.27 -26.81
N LEU A 141 -7.52 18.39 -26.05
CA LEU A 141 -6.28 19.01 -26.46
C LEU A 141 -5.68 18.19 -27.60
N THR A 142 -5.52 18.84 -28.72
CA THR A 142 -4.83 18.30 -29.89
C THR A 142 -3.33 18.03 -29.64
N ARG A 143 -2.82 18.48 -28.48
CA ARG A 143 -1.43 18.33 -28.03
C ARG A 143 -1.35 17.46 -26.77
N SER A 144 -0.41 16.51 -26.75
CA SER A 144 -0.07 15.77 -25.52
C SER A 144 0.42 16.74 -24.44
N PRO A 145 -0.16 16.72 -23.22
CA PRO A 145 0.25 17.63 -22.15
C PRO A 145 1.68 17.27 -21.68
N SER A 146 2.41 18.29 -21.28
CA SER A 146 3.72 18.10 -20.63
C SER A 146 3.54 17.48 -19.23
N PHE A 147 4.58 16.82 -18.71
CA PHE A 147 4.55 16.27 -17.34
C PHE A 147 4.24 17.35 -16.28
N ARG A 148 4.71 18.59 -16.48
CA ARG A 148 4.44 19.72 -15.59
C ARG A 148 2.95 20.07 -15.54
N GLU A 149 2.28 20.05 -16.69
CA GLU A 149 0.83 20.32 -16.78
C GLU A 149 0.02 19.19 -16.13
N ILE A 150 0.42 17.92 -16.38
CA ILE A 150 -0.18 16.74 -15.75
C ILE A 150 -0.04 16.83 -14.23
N ARG A 151 1.16 17.07 -13.72
CA ARG A 151 1.44 17.24 -12.30
C ARG A 151 0.58 18.33 -11.67
N SER A 152 0.54 19.53 -12.26
CA SER A 152 -0.27 20.64 -11.75
C SER A 152 -1.76 20.30 -11.66
N THR A 153 -2.28 19.53 -12.60
CA THR A 153 -3.68 19.08 -12.59
C THR A 153 -3.92 18.05 -11.49
N ILE A 154 -3.03 17.05 -11.39
CA ILE A 154 -3.10 16.02 -10.33
C ILE A 154 -3.00 16.65 -8.95
N ASP A 155 -2.06 17.56 -8.72
CA ASP A 155 -1.85 18.20 -7.41
C ASP A 155 -3.08 19.01 -6.99
N ARG A 156 -3.72 19.72 -7.95
CA ARG A 156 -4.97 20.44 -7.68
C ARG A 156 -6.12 19.50 -7.32
N GLN A 157 -6.27 18.38 -8.02
CA GLN A 157 -7.28 17.37 -7.71
C GLN A 157 -7.00 16.71 -6.35
N ALA A 158 -5.73 16.35 -6.07
CA ALA A 158 -5.31 15.79 -4.79
C ALA A 158 -5.61 16.73 -3.62
N GLU A 159 -5.34 18.04 -3.79
CA GLU A 159 -5.65 19.04 -2.76
C GLU A 159 -7.16 19.14 -2.51
N GLY A 160 -7.99 19.11 -3.55
CA GLY A 160 -9.45 19.06 -3.40
C GLY A 160 -9.93 17.83 -2.63
N ILE A 161 -9.38 16.65 -2.95
CA ILE A 161 -9.68 15.41 -2.26
C ILE A 161 -9.23 15.51 -0.79
N ARG A 162 -8.01 15.99 -0.53
CA ARG A 162 -7.46 16.16 0.82
C ARG A 162 -8.38 17.01 1.69
N GLN A 163 -8.80 18.17 1.19
CA GLN A 163 -9.70 19.08 1.91
C GLN A 163 -11.05 18.44 2.20
N THR A 164 -11.61 17.76 1.21
CA THR A 164 -12.93 17.12 1.35
C THR A 164 -12.89 15.93 2.31
N MET A 165 -11.82 15.11 2.28
CA MET A 165 -11.61 14.01 3.21
C MET A 165 -11.35 14.52 4.64
N ALA A 166 -10.64 15.63 4.81
CA ALA A 166 -10.45 16.27 6.11
C ALA A 166 -11.78 16.72 6.74
N LEU A 167 -12.73 17.21 5.94
CA LEU A 167 -14.09 17.50 6.42
C LEU A 167 -14.83 16.24 6.91
N CYS A 168 -14.54 15.08 6.34
CA CYS A 168 -15.05 13.80 6.81
C CYS A 168 -14.33 13.28 8.08
N GLY A 169 -13.27 13.96 8.51
CA GLY A 169 -12.44 13.57 9.66
C GLY A 169 -11.26 12.66 9.30
N ASN A 170 -11.02 12.39 8.01
CA ASN A 170 -9.89 11.58 7.54
C ASN A 170 -8.73 12.50 7.15
N GLU A 171 -7.71 12.52 7.99
CA GLU A 171 -6.48 13.26 7.69
C GLU A 171 -5.61 12.48 6.71
N MET A 172 -4.97 13.20 5.78
CA MET A 172 -4.00 12.61 4.87
C MET A 172 -2.70 12.31 5.61
N ILE A 173 -2.25 11.06 5.54
CA ILE A 173 -1.01 10.58 6.15
C ILE A 173 0.17 10.75 5.16
N SER A 174 -0.08 10.47 3.87
CA SER A 174 0.95 10.53 2.84
C SER A 174 1.52 11.94 2.71
N LYS A 175 2.83 12.02 2.60
CA LYS A 175 3.53 13.28 2.31
C LYS A 175 3.35 13.63 0.84
N GLU A 176 3.20 14.91 0.56
CA GLU A 176 3.17 15.39 -0.82
C GLU A 176 4.52 15.19 -1.51
N ASN A 177 4.46 14.67 -2.75
CA ASN A 177 5.62 14.51 -3.63
C ASN A 177 6.79 13.68 -3.04
N ASP A 178 6.49 12.77 -2.13
CA ASP A 178 7.47 11.86 -1.53
C ASP A 178 7.48 10.54 -2.30
N ASP A 179 8.45 10.39 -3.21
CA ASP A 179 8.62 9.19 -4.05
C ASP A 179 8.97 7.97 -3.21
N GLN A 180 9.74 8.15 -2.13
CA GLN A 180 10.12 7.05 -1.23
C GLN A 180 8.91 6.52 -0.47
N TYR A 181 8.03 7.41 -0.01
CA TYR A 181 6.78 7.02 0.63
C TYR A 181 5.89 6.20 -0.32
N ILE A 182 5.78 6.62 -1.59
CA ILE A 182 5.01 5.88 -2.60
C ILE A 182 5.64 4.51 -2.88
N LEU A 183 6.97 4.41 -2.95
CA LEU A 183 7.67 3.13 -3.08
C LEU A 183 7.35 2.18 -1.93
N GLU A 184 7.43 2.66 -0.69
CA GLU A 184 7.08 1.86 0.50
C GLU A 184 5.62 1.41 0.47
N ALA A 185 4.69 2.32 0.13
CA ALA A 185 3.28 2.01 0.02
C ALA A 185 3.03 0.93 -1.04
N LEU A 186 3.64 1.06 -2.22
CA LEU A 186 3.53 0.07 -3.29
C LEU A 186 4.16 -1.27 -2.91
N TYR A 187 5.31 -1.28 -2.25
CA TYR A 187 5.92 -2.50 -1.72
C TYR A 187 4.97 -3.21 -0.77
N SER A 188 4.34 -2.45 0.12
CA SER A 188 3.38 -3.00 1.07
C SER A 188 2.10 -3.56 0.42
N ILE A 189 1.74 -3.07 -0.76
CA ILE A 189 0.57 -3.51 -1.53
C ILE A 189 0.91 -4.71 -2.41
N MET A 190 2.04 -4.69 -3.10
CA MET A 190 2.40 -5.67 -4.13
C MET A 190 3.16 -6.88 -3.58
N SER A 191 4.01 -6.67 -2.60
CA SER A 191 4.80 -7.72 -1.93
C SER A 191 4.40 -7.85 -0.47
N ARG A 192 3.12 -8.11 -0.23
CA ARG A 192 2.52 -8.10 1.10
C ARG A 192 3.25 -9.00 2.09
N ALA A 193 3.42 -10.29 1.78
CA ALA A 193 4.06 -11.27 2.66
C ALA A 193 5.48 -10.82 3.02
N GLN A 194 6.27 -10.45 2.03
CA GLN A 194 7.64 -9.98 2.25
C GLN A 194 7.68 -8.68 3.06
N SER A 195 6.73 -7.75 2.83
CA SER A 195 6.70 -6.47 3.55
C SER A 195 6.32 -6.62 5.04
N GLU A 196 5.69 -7.72 5.42
CA GLU A 196 5.42 -8.05 6.84
C GLU A 196 6.66 -8.61 7.55
N GLU A 197 7.52 -9.32 6.81
CA GLU A 197 8.74 -9.93 7.36
C GLU A 197 9.96 -9.00 7.27
N ARG A 198 10.04 -8.21 6.20
CA ARG A 198 11.19 -7.33 5.90
C ARG A 198 10.72 -5.88 5.73
N PRO A 199 11.11 -4.97 6.63
CA PRO A 199 10.87 -3.54 6.48
C PRO A 199 11.41 -3.00 5.15
N PHE A 200 10.81 -1.93 4.64
CA PHE A 200 11.19 -1.35 3.34
C PHE A 200 12.64 -0.90 3.29
N GLU A 201 13.19 -0.39 4.39
CA GLU A 201 14.58 0.03 4.49
C GLU A 201 15.54 -1.14 4.25
N GLN A 202 15.21 -2.32 4.78
CA GLN A 202 16.00 -3.52 4.54
C GLN A 202 15.88 -3.98 3.08
N ARG A 203 14.67 -3.97 2.52
CA ARG A 203 14.45 -4.25 1.10
C ARG A 203 15.26 -3.30 0.21
N GLN A 204 15.28 -2.02 0.54
CA GLN A 204 16.05 -1.01 -0.17
C GLN A 204 17.55 -1.29 -0.10
N ALA A 205 18.08 -1.62 1.09
CA ALA A 205 19.48 -1.98 1.25
C ALA A 205 19.86 -3.23 0.43
N ASP A 206 19.00 -4.26 0.43
CA ASP A 206 19.21 -5.48 -0.35
C ASP A 206 19.22 -5.22 -1.87
N VAL A 207 18.32 -4.33 -2.35
CA VAL A 207 18.31 -3.93 -3.76
C VAL A 207 19.59 -3.18 -4.12
N VAL A 208 19.98 -2.18 -3.33
CA VAL A 208 21.19 -1.40 -3.57
C VAL A 208 22.43 -2.29 -3.51
N ALA A 209 22.52 -3.21 -2.54
CA ALA A 209 23.63 -4.13 -2.41
C ALA A 209 23.83 -5.03 -3.64
N ARG A 210 22.75 -5.44 -4.29
CA ARG A 210 22.82 -6.23 -5.54
C ARG A 210 23.43 -5.45 -6.71
N TYR A 211 23.15 -4.14 -6.79
CA TYR A 211 23.73 -3.27 -7.81
C TYR A 211 25.15 -2.80 -7.47
N ALA A 212 25.48 -2.74 -6.18
CA ALA A 212 26.80 -2.36 -5.69
C ALA A 212 27.80 -3.54 -5.62
N GLY A 213 27.40 -4.75 -6.04
CA GLY A 213 28.27 -5.92 -6.07
C GLY A 213 29.54 -5.70 -6.92
N ALA A 214 30.59 -6.48 -6.65
CA ALA A 214 31.93 -6.32 -7.24
C ALA A 214 31.95 -6.32 -8.79
N ASP A 215 30.93 -6.91 -9.42
CA ASP A 215 30.82 -7.02 -10.88
C ASP A 215 30.06 -5.83 -11.51
N ASN A 216 29.55 -4.90 -10.72
CA ASN A 216 28.77 -3.77 -11.22
C ASN A 216 29.53 -2.44 -11.10
N ILE A 217 30.64 -2.38 -11.82
CA ILE A 217 31.56 -1.21 -11.86
C ILE A 217 30.82 0.03 -12.38
N ASP A 218 29.88 -0.12 -13.28
CA ASP A 218 29.12 0.98 -13.88
C ASP A 218 28.24 1.71 -12.84
N PHE A 219 27.67 1.00 -11.86
CA PHE A 219 26.91 1.60 -10.78
C PHE A 219 27.79 2.47 -9.87
N LEU A 220 29.00 2.03 -9.57
CA LEU A 220 29.96 2.78 -8.76
C LEU A 220 30.51 4.00 -9.51
N ALA A 221 30.67 3.90 -10.83
CA ALA A 221 31.15 5.00 -11.68
C ALA A 221 30.05 6.05 -11.93
N HIS A 222 28.77 5.65 -11.89
CA HIS A 222 27.61 6.50 -12.14
C HIS A 222 26.61 6.45 -10.98
N PRO A 223 26.91 7.09 -9.84
CA PRO A 223 26.06 7.03 -8.62
C PRO A 223 24.67 7.64 -8.81
N ASN A 224 24.41 8.32 -9.93
CA ASN A 224 23.11 8.91 -10.28
C ASN A 224 22.23 7.98 -11.14
N ILE A 225 22.60 6.72 -11.34
CA ILE A 225 21.74 5.76 -12.05
C ILE A 225 20.50 5.51 -11.20
N GLN A 226 19.34 5.86 -11.75
CA GLN A 226 18.07 5.59 -11.11
C GLN A 226 17.75 4.08 -11.22
N LEU A 227 17.69 3.41 -10.08
CA LEU A 227 17.35 1.98 -10.03
C LEU A 227 15.89 1.75 -10.45
N PRO A 228 15.59 0.62 -11.13
CA PRO A 228 14.24 0.31 -11.55
C PRO A 228 13.28 0.19 -10.37
N VAL A 229 12.16 0.90 -10.42
CA VAL A 229 11.12 0.89 -9.37
C VAL A 229 10.66 -0.53 -9.06
N ASN A 230 10.53 -1.38 -10.07
CA ASN A 230 10.06 -2.75 -9.91
C ASN A 230 11.00 -3.63 -9.08
N ASP A 231 12.28 -3.30 -8.96
CA ASP A 231 13.21 -4.03 -8.10
C ASP A 231 12.88 -3.88 -6.62
N PHE A 232 12.25 -2.76 -6.26
CA PHE A 232 11.82 -2.49 -4.89
C PHE A 232 10.45 -3.08 -4.58
N ILE A 233 9.51 -3.03 -5.52
CA ILE A 233 8.08 -3.30 -5.27
C ILE A 233 7.59 -4.64 -5.80
N ALA A 234 8.24 -5.23 -6.81
CA ALA A 234 7.77 -6.48 -7.38
C ALA A 234 8.00 -7.65 -6.43
N PRO A 235 7.04 -8.60 -6.35
CA PRO A 235 7.24 -9.86 -5.65
C PRO A 235 8.38 -10.67 -6.30
N GLU A 236 8.97 -11.57 -5.54
CA GLU A 236 10.05 -12.43 -6.04
C GLU A 236 9.52 -13.60 -6.85
N TYR A 237 8.31 -14.05 -6.52
CA TYR A 237 7.69 -15.20 -7.17
C TYR A 237 6.19 -15.00 -7.36
N ILE A 238 5.69 -15.31 -8.56
CA ILE A 238 4.26 -15.35 -8.89
C ILE A 238 3.97 -16.65 -9.62
N ASP A 239 3.04 -17.44 -9.11
CA ASP A 239 2.52 -18.64 -9.77
C ASP A 239 1.03 -18.45 -10.08
N THR A 240 0.70 -18.35 -11.35
CA THR A 240 -0.66 -18.21 -11.85
C THR A 240 -1.24 -19.55 -12.32
N GLU A 241 -0.45 -20.60 -12.34
CA GLU A 241 -0.83 -21.92 -12.86
C GLU A 241 -1.15 -22.93 -11.74
N ALA A 242 -0.80 -22.59 -10.48
CA ALA A 242 -1.02 -23.47 -9.31
C ALA A 242 -2.48 -23.93 -9.19
N SER A 243 -3.44 -23.07 -9.52
CA SER A 243 -4.88 -23.39 -9.46
C SER A 243 -5.70 -22.37 -10.27
N PRO A 244 -6.82 -22.81 -10.88
CA PRO A 244 -7.75 -21.88 -11.51
C PRO A 244 -8.52 -20.98 -10.52
N LYS A 245 -8.41 -21.23 -9.21
CA LYS A 245 -9.17 -20.50 -8.17
C LYS A 245 -8.33 -19.46 -7.42
N TYR A 246 -7.03 -19.59 -7.40
CA TYR A 246 -6.12 -18.69 -6.68
C TYR A 246 -4.79 -18.58 -7.42
N ILE A 247 -4.08 -17.51 -7.14
CA ILE A 247 -2.67 -17.35 -7.52
C ILE A 247 -1.81 -17.39 -6.26
N VAL A 248 -0.56 -17.77 -6.42
CA VAL A 248 0.42 -17.75 -5.33
C VAL A 248 1.41 -16.62 -5.58
N ILE A 249 1.59 -15.74 -4.61
CA ILE A 249 2.56 -14.66 -4.67
C ILE A 249 3.43 -14.78 -3.41
N ASP A 250 4.73 -15.00 -3.58
CA ASP A 250 5.71 -15.16 -2.50
C ASP A 250 5.24 -16.17 -1.42
N GLY A 251 4.69 -17.30 -1.86
CA GLY A 251 4.18 -18.35 -0.98
C GLY A 251 2.80 -18.08 -0.35
N THR A 252 2.21 -16.92 -0.58
CA THR A 252 0.88 -16.55 -0.10
C THR A 252 -0.18 -16.79 -1.15
N TYR A 253 -1.30 -17.41 -0.76
CA TYR A 253 -2.42 -17.72 -1.64
C TYR A 253 -3.36 -16.52 -1.74
N TYR A 254 -3.65 -16.07 -2.96
CA TYR A 254 -4.57 -14.97 -3.23
C TYR A 254 -5.80 -15.47 -3.98
N LEU A 255 -6.95 -15.33 -3.33
CA LEU A 255 -8.26 -15.60 -3.92
C LEU A 255 -8.91 -14.27 -4.28
N PHE A 256 -9.35 -14.14 -5.54
CA PHE A 256 -10.05 -12.97 -6.01
C PHE A 256 -11.56 -13.21 -5.99
N CYS A 257 -12.29 -12.38 -5.24
CA CYS A 257 -13.73 -12.36 -5.25
C CYS A 257 -14.23 -11.12 -5.98
N TYR A 258 -14.98 -11.31 -7.05
CA TYR A 258 -15.62 -10.23 -7.78
C TYR A 258 -17.11 -10.17 -7.41
N LEU A 259 -17.57 -8.98 -7.01
CA LEU A 259 -18.98 -8.70 -6.75
C LEU A 259 -19.50 -7.82 -7.90
N PRO A 260 -20.32 -8.35 -8.81
CA PRO A 260 -20.90 -7.56 -9.89
C PRO A 260 -21.85 -6.49 -9.31
N SER A 261 -21.70 -5.24 -9.73
CA SER A 261 -22.44 -4.08 -9.23
C SER A 261 -23.95 -4.20 -9.48
N ASP A 262 -24.35 -4.89 -10.53
CA ASP A 262 -25.74 -4.93 -11.00
C ASP A 262 -26.61 -5.98 -10.28
N ALA A 263 -26.01 -6.87 -9.50
CA ALA A 263 -26.70 -8.05 -8.97
C ALA A 263 -27.06 -7.98 -7.49
N TYR A 264 -26.51 -7.04 -6.71
CA TYR A 264 -26.67 -7.05 -5.26
C TYR A 264 -27.11 -5.71 -4.68
N PRO A 265 -28.13 -5.68 -3.82
CA PRO A 265 -28.50 -4.47 -3.10
C PRO A 265 -27.37 -4.06 -2.15
N VAL A 266 -27.13 -2.76 -2.01
CA VAL A 266 -26.05 -2.16 -1.20
C VAL A 266 -25.98 -2.73 0.22
N ARG A 267 -27.11 -3.11 0.82
CA ARG A 267 -27.18 -3.74 2.15
C ARG A 267 -26.53 -5.13 2.18
N ALA A 268 -26.64 -5.91 1.11
CA ALA A 268 -26.00 -7.22 1.03
C ALA A 268 -24.48 -7.06 0.90
N ILE A 269 -24.02 -6.11 0.09
CA ILE A 269 -22.60 -5.78 -0.04
C ILE A 269 -22.03 -5.33 1.31
N ALA A 270 -22.73 -4.47 2.06
CA ALA A 270 -22.31 -4.03 3.39
C ALA A 270 -22.22 -5.19 4.37
N GLY A 271 -23.19 -6.13 4.34
CA GLY A 271 -23.14 -7.34 5.16
C GLY A 271 -21.98 -8.27 4.83
N TRP A 272 -21.68 -8.43 3.54
CA TRP A 272 -20.55 -9.21 3.07
C TRP A 272 -19.22 -8.54 3.46
N MET A 273 -19.11 -7.22 3.31
CA MET A 273 -17.93 -6.49 3.78
C MET A 273 -17.71 -6.61 5.28
N GLN A 274 -18.79 -6.59 6.08
CA GLN A 274 -18.70 -6.83 7.53
C GLN A 274 -18.23 -8.24 7.84
N LEU A 275 -18.71 -9.26 7.09
CA LEU A 275 -18.25 -10.63 7.23
C LEU A 275 -16.76 -10.77 6.93
N PHE A 276 -16.30 -10.18 5.82
CA PHE A 276 -14.88 -10.16 5.47
C PHE A 276 -14.03 -9.39 6.48
N VAL A 277 -14.51 -8.25 6.97
CA VAL A 277 -13.82 -7.49 8.04
C VAL A 277 -13.77 -8.29 9.35
N GLY A 278 -14.80 -9.10 9.64
CA GLY A 278 -14.85 -9.98 10.79
C GLY A 278 -13.97 -11.22 10.69
N MET A 279 -13.60 -11.64 9.49
CA MET A 279 -12.70 -12.80 9.27
C MET A 279 -11.22 -12.49 9.53
N GLY A 280 -10.86 -11.24 9.85
CA GLY A 280 -9.53 -10.87 10.35
C GLY A 280 -8.44 -10.74 9.30
N GLU A 281 -7.32 -11.37 9.55
CA GLU A 281 -6.06 -11.24 8.81
C GLU A 281 -6.19 -11.63 7.33
N GLY A 282 -5.55 -10.87 6.48
CA GLY A 282 -5.29 -11.30 5.11
C GLY A 282 -6.29 -10.84 4.05
N ILE A 283 -7.29 -10.01 4.39
CA ILE A 283 -8.24 -9.53 3.41
C ILE A 283 -7.93 -8.09 3.01
N ASP A 284 -7.58 -7.91 1.75
CA ASP A 284 -7.44 -6.62 1.12
C ASP A 284 -8.68 -6.32 0.27
N VAL A 285 -9.26 -5.16 0.45
CA VAL A 285 -10.41 -4.72 -0.33
C VAL A 285 -9.97 -3.65 -1.31
N CYS A 286 -10.30 -3.85 -2.57
CA CYS A 286 -10.10 -2.87 -3.62
C CYS A 286 -11.47 -2.56 -4.23
N LEU A 287 -11.92 -1.31 -4.09
CA LEU A 287 -13.14 -0.82 -4.70
C LEU A 287 -12.78 0.12 -5.84
N LEU A 288 -13.20 -0.22 -7.05
CA LEU A 288 -13.10 0.64 -8.20
C LEU A 288 -14.45 1.34 -8.38
N TYR A 289 -14.45 2.66 -8.27
CA TYR A 289 -15.61 3.49 -8.54
C TYR A 289 -15.42 4.17 -9.90
N THR A 290 -16.35 3.95 -10.81
CA THR A 290 -16.46 4.66 -12.09
C THR A 290 -17.82 5.35 -12.11
N SER A 291 -17.84 6.67 -12.26
CA SER A 291 -19.08 7.40 -12.56
C SER A 291 -19.29 7.36 -14.06
N ASP A 292 -20.38 6.77 -14.50
CA ASP A 292 -20.86 6.86 -15.88
C ASP A 292 -21.26 8.29 -16.24
#